data_974b58911a20b0f2aa300b4d20d4afe0
#
_entry.id   974b58911a20b0f2aa300b4d20d4afe0
#
_cell.length_a   1.000
_cell.length_b   1.000
_cell.length_c   1.000
_cell.angle_alpha   90.00
_cell.angle_beta   90.00
_cell.angle_gamma   90.00
#
_symmetry.space_group_name_H-M   'P 1'
#
loop_
_entity.id
_entity.type
_entity.pdbx_description
1 polymer ?
#
loop_
_entity_poly.entity_id
_entity_poly.type
_entity_poly.pdbx_seq_one_letter_code
_entity_poly.pdbx_strand_id
1 'polypeptide(L)'
;MLRGLSCGVTVSDKLCPRNKKGRPMDHATCSRLLLATHFATSLRPLTARLIPLITELGRLIVTSRRADITPQAGRRFETRLQELLRELGRVILEWTLNHLEPHDRKDFPGQIESGGTWYRRRGKTPNRSVATLFGTITLWRMLYQDVNGVEPSIFPLEIRLGLEAGRATPALAERAARAAVALPQDAVLAALRAEYGVRWSVASLRAVIAGVAAGMEAHRHDAQADRLLLWLGQAGRSSGARKPVLAVGRDGLMLPIRGQSCYREGAAATVSVYDRKGQRLGTVYLGRMPEPGQGTLSGQLTALIEAVLRTWGGPAPRLVYITDGGTHQARYYRRVLRRMSDPHHPGRRLEWHWVIDYFHACEYITKLSESLFPEAREGASWARKMRRWLREKPRGIYRVLHSAAALRRRRIIVSAAKREQYRAAYAYLRKRMRWLDYVGYRRDHLPIGSGVTEAACKTVFTQRMKQSGMTWKGESGQWIVDLRVIHLSGVWSEVYQSYLGSKDTLGIGTQATTPKEKTSKAA
;
A
#
# COMPACT_ATOMS: atom_id res chain seq x y z
N MET A 1 -17.77 -14.90 14.52
CA MET A 1 -17.76 -14.75 15.99
C MET A 1 -19.14 -14.37 16.47
N LEU A 2 -19.98 -15.37 16.74
CA LEU A 2 -21.31 -15.22 17.33
C LEU A 2 -21.36 -16.13 18.57
N ARG A 3 -20.64 -15.74 19.62
CA ARG A 3 -20.76 -16.33 20.96
C ARG A 3 -20.76 -15.20 21.97
N GLY A 4 -21.89 -14.99 22.62
CA GLY A 4 -21.99 -14.14 23.80
C GLY A 4 -23.17 -13.19 23.86
N LEU A 5 -24.37 -13.65 23.54
CA LEU A 5 -25.60 -13.00 23.98
C LEU A 5 -26.52 -14.08 24.60
N SER A 6 -26.17 -14.55 25.77
CA SER A 6 -27.13 -15.20 26.66
C SER A 6 -27.84 -14.09 27.46
N CYS A 7 -28.82 -13.49 26.85
CA CYS A 7 -29.79 -12.67 27.58
C CYS A 7 -30.70 -13.65 28.33
N GLY A 8 -30.49 -13.81 29.64
CA GLY A 8 -31.36 -14.58 30.53
C GLY A 8 -32.73 -13.92 30.64
N VAL A 9 -33.60 -14.15 29.67
CA VAL A 9 -35.02 -13.85 29.78
C VAL A 9 -35.68 -15.11 30.34
N THR A 10 -35.89 -15.17 31.64
CA THR A 10 -36.81 -16.13 32.27
C THR A 10 -38.20 -15.78 31.82
N VAL A 11 -38.72 -16.50 30.84
CA VAL A 11 -40.13 -16.40 30.38
C VAL A 11 -40.99 -17.06 31.44
N SER A 12 -41.83 -16.28 32.13
CA SER A 12 -42.86 -16.79 33.03
C SER A 12 -43.86 -17.57 32.19
N ASP A 13 -44.27 -18.77 32.65
CA ASP A 13 -45.24 -19.69 31.98
C ASP A 13 -46.59 -19.05 31.65
N LYS A 14 -46.90 -17.86 32.18
CA LYS A 14 -48.14 -17.13 31.92
C LYS A 14 -48.19 -16.37 30.59
N LEU A 15 -47.07 -16.27 29.85
CA LEU A 15 -46.96 -15.49 28.61
C LEU A 15 -46.79 -16.34 27.33
N CYS A 16 -46.87 -17.68 27.41
CA CYS A 16 -46.77 -18.55 26.25
C CYS A 16 -48.05 -18.56 25.40
N PRO A 17 -47.99 -18.18 24.10
CA PRO A 17 -49.15 -18.28 23.23
C PRO A 17 -49.60 -19.75 23.06
N ARG A 18 -50.91 -19.96 22.94
CA ARG A 18 -51.50 -21.30 22.72
C ARG A 18 -51.61 -21.56 21.20
N ASN A 19 -51.37 -22.79 20.78
CA ASN A 19 -51.53 -23.19 19.38
C ASN A 19 -53.04 -23.26 19.00
N LYS A 20 -53.36 -23.43 17.71
CA LYS A 20 -54.75 -23.52 17.20
C LYS A 20 -55.62 -24.62 17.87
N LYS A 21 -55.01 -25.52 18.65
CA LYS A 21 -55.69 -26.57 19.42
C LYS A 21 -55.68 -26.28 20.93
N GLY A 22 -55.44 -25.05 21.37
CA GLY A 22 -55.46 -24.61 22.75
C GLY A 22 -54.38 -25.15 23.67
N ARG A 23 -53.37 -25.89 23.15
CA ARG A 23 -52.25 -26.43 23.92
C ARG A 23 -51.11 -25.41 24.01
N PRO A 24 -50.43 -25.33 25.15
CA PRO A 24 -49.25 -24.45 25.27
C PRO A 24 -48.19 -24.90 24.26
N MET A 25 -47.56 -23.92 23.61
CA MET A 25 -46.44 -24.16 22.68
C MET A 25 -45.20 -24.55 23.48
N ASP A 26 -44.34 -25.40 22.88
CA ASP A 26 -43.07 -25.74 23.52
C ASP A 26 -42.15 -24.51 23.68
N HIS A 27 -41.28 -24.57 24.67
CA HIS A 27 -40.43 -23.46 25.07
C HIS A 27 -39.53 -22.97 23.92
N ALA A 28 -39.07 -23.84 23.01
CA ALA A 28 -38.21 -23.51 21.88
C ALA A 28 -39.02 -22.76 20.80
N THR A 29 -40.26 -23.19 20.53
CA THR A 29 -41.16 -22.53 19.56
C THR A 29 -41.63 -21.18 20.11
N CYS A 30 -41.92 -21.09 21.40
CA CYS A 30 -42.29 -19.83 22.07
C CYS A 30 -41.13 -18.83 22.04
N SER A 31 -39.92 -19.27 22.33
CA SER A 31 -38.70 -18.43 22.24
C SER A 31 -38.43 -17.97 20.81
N ARG A 32 -38.62 -18.83 19.81
CA ARG A 32 -38.49 -18.46 18.39
C ARG A 32 -39.54 -17.43 17.96
N LEU A 33 -40.77 -17.58 18.39
CA LEU A 33 -41.87 -16.62 18.09
C LEU A 33 -41.62 -15.28 18.78
N LEU A 34 -41.22 -15.27 20.05
CA LEU A 34 -40.88 -14.05 20.79
C LEU A 34 -39.67 -13.34 20.17
N LEU A 35 -38.61 -14.07 19.79
CA LEU A 35 -37.49 -13.53 19.04
C LEU A 35 -37.95 -12.97 17.69
N ALA A 36 -38.81 -13.69 16.95
CA ALA A 36 -39.32 -13.23 15.66
C ALA A 36 -40.19 -11.97 15.78
N THR A 37 -41.08 -11.91 16.80
CA THR A 37 -41.89 -10.71 17.05
C THR A 37 -41.06 -9.52 17.54
N HIS A 38 -40.09 -9.75 18.41
CA HIS A 38 -39.17 -8.70 18.85
C HIS A 38 -38.32 -8.20 17.67
N PHE A 39 -37.83 -9.12 16.83
CA PHE A 39 -37.07 -8.78 15.61
C PHE A 39 -37.93 -7.98 14.62
N ALA A 40 -39.18 -8.43 14.40
CA ALA A 40 -40.12 -7.72 13.51
C ALA A 40 -40.47 -6.32 14.04
N THR A 41 -40.64 -6.17 15.34
CA THR A 41 -40.97 -4.87 15.96
C THR A 41 -39.77 -3.92 15.91
N SER A 42 -38.55 -4.41 16.19
CA SER A 42 -37.33 -3.61 16.13
C SER A 42 -36.95 -3.16 14.70
N LEU A 43 -37.27 -4.00 13.69
CA LEU A 43 -37.01 -3.68 12.28
C LEU A 43 -38.13 -2.85 11.61
N ARG A 44 -39.26 -2.62 12.28
CA ARG A 44 -40.40 -1.89 11.72
C ARG A 44 -40.01 -0.51 11.12
N PRO A 45 -39.18 0.31 11.76
CA PRO A 45 -38.75 1.59 11.17
C PRO A 45 -37.89 1.41 9.90
N LEU A 46 -37.08 0.35 9.84
CA LEU A 46 -36.28 0.04 8.66
C LEU A 46 -37.17 -0.45 7.52
N THR A 47 -38.11 -1.37 7.80
CA THR A 47 -39.05 -1.91 6.78
C THR A 47 -39.90 -0.80 6.17
N ALA A 48 -40.36 0.17 6.96
CA ALA A 48 -41.10 1.33 6.46
C ALA A 48 -40.29 2.16 5.46
N ARG A 49 -38.99 2.28 5.65
CA ARG A 49 -38.07 2.97 4.71
C ARG A 49 -37.76 2.14 3.47
N LEU A 50 -37.77 0.81 3.56
CA LEU A 50 -37.43 -0.10 2.46
C LEU A 50 -38.61 -0.39 1.54
N ILE A 51 -39.87 -0.40 2.04
CA ILE A 51 -41.06 -0.71 1.25
C ILE A 51 -41.16 0.12 -0.04
N PRO A 52 -40.98 1.46 -0.04
CA PRO A 52 -41.05 2.26 -1.27
C PRO A 52 -40.03 1.81 -2.32
N LEU A 53 -38.78 1.50 -1.87
CA LEU A 53 -37.69 1.08 -2.75
C LEU A 53 -37.95 -0.31 -3.35
N ILE A 54 -38.45 -1.24 -2.53
CA ILE A 54 -38.82 -2.58 -2.99
C ILE A 54 -40.00 -2.51 -3.97
N THR A 55 -40.97 -1.62 -3.72
CA THR A 55 -42.11 -1.40 -4.62
C THR A 55 -41.62 -0.84 -5.97
N GLU A 56 -40.71 0.10 -5.95
CA GLU A 56 -40.10 0.67 -7.17
C GLU A 56 -39.29 -0.39 -7.93
N LEU A 57 -38.51 -1.22 -7.25
CA LEU A 57 -37.82 -2.37 -7.83
C LEU A 57 -38.79 -3.32 -8.53
N GLY A 58 -39.94 -3.65 -7.88
CA GLY A 58 -40.99 -4.46 -8.46
C GLY A 58 -41.59 -3.83 -9.73
N ARG A 59 -41.88 -2.52 -9.69
CA ARG A 59 -42.33 -1.78 -10.90
C ARG A 59 -41.31 -1.84 -12.02
N LEU A 60 -40.03 -1.60 -11.72
CA LEU A 60 -38.94 -1.66 -12.68
C LEU A 60 -38.87 -3.02 -13.39
N ILE A 61 -38.98 -4.12 -12.63
CA ILE A 61 -39.00 -5.48 -13.17
C ILE A 61 -40.19 -5.70 -14.09
N VAL A 62 -41.42 -5.35 -13.63
CA VAL A 62 -42.65 -5.55 -14.41
C VAL A 62 -42.64 -4.72 -15.70
N THR A 63 -42.25 -3.45 -15.62
CA THR A 63 -42.20 -2.58 -16.81
C THR A 63 -41.14 -3.06 -17.80
N SER A 64 -39.97 -3.52 -17.34
CA SER A 64 -38.92 -4.02 -18.22
C SER A 64 -39.28 -5.33 -18.92
N ARG A 65 -40.10 -6.17 -18.29
CA ARG A 65 -40.61 -7.42 -18.94
C ARG A 65 -41.62 -7.16 -20.06
N ARG A 66 -42.25 -5.98 -20.06
CA ARG A 66 -43.25 -5.56 -21.06
C ARG A 66 -42.65 -4.67 -22.15
N ALA A 67 -41.43 -4.19 -21.97
CA ALA A 67 -40.76 -3.32 -22.93
C ALA A 67 -40.10 -4.13 -24.06
N ASP A 68 -39.97 -3.51 -25.23
CA ASP A 68 -39.18 -4.06 -26.30
C ASP A 68 -37.73 -4.25 -25.89
N ILE A 69 -37.15 -5.38 -26.27
CA ILE A 69 -35.76 -5.69 -25.98
C ILE A 69 -34.86 -4.90 -26.94
N THR A 70 -34.38 -3.74 -26.48
CA THR A 70 -33.43 -2.93 -27.20
C THR A 70 -32.17 -2.68 -26.34
N PRO A 71 -30.97 -2.41 -26.93
CA PRO A 71 -29.78 -2.09 -26.17
C PRO A 71 -29.97 -0.91 -25.21
N GLN A 72 -30.74 0.09 -25.61
CA GLN A 72 -31.06 1.26 -24.78
C GLN A 72 -31.97 0.92 -23.61
N ALA A 73 -32.98 0.05 -23.84
CA ALA A 73 -33.87 -0.42 -22.77
C ALA A 73 -33.08 -1.26 -21.74
N GLY A 74 -32.22 -2.16 -22.19
CA GLY A 74 -31.34 -2.94 -21.33
C GLY A 74 -30.42 -2.07 -20.49
N ARG A 75 -29.75 -1.08 -21.11
CA ARG A 75 -28.90 -0.12 -20.39
C ARG A 75 -29.68 0.67 -19.33
N ARG A 76 -30.88 1.17 -19.65
CA ARG A 76 -31.71 1.91 -18.69
C ARG A 76 -32.12 1.03 -17.50
N PHE A 77 -32.52 -0.20 -17.78
CA PHE A 77 -32.88 -1.16 -16.74
C PHE A 77 -31.71 -1.42 -15.78
N GLU A 78 -30.55 -1.78 -16.32
CA GLU A 78 -29.35 -2.08 -15.55
C GLU A 78 -28.91 -0.88 -14.69
N THR A 79 -28.88 0.33 -15.28
CA THR A 79 -28.52 1.55 -14.56
C THR A 79 -29.48 1.84 -13.41
N ARG A 80 -30.81 1.72 -13.65
CA ARG A 80 -31.82 1.97 -12.63
C ARG A 80 -31.80 0.91 -11.54
N LEU A 81 -31.58 -0.33 -11.90
CA LEU A 81 -31.42 -1.43 -10.94
C LEU A 81 -30.22 -1.16 -10.01
N GLN A 82 -29.08 -0.77 -10.56
CA GLN A 82 -27.90 -0.42 -9.77
C GLN A 82 -28.16 0.74 -8.80
N GLU A 83 -28.85 1.78 -9.24
CA GLU A 83 -29.24 2.91 -8.38
C GLU A 83 -30.14 2.47 -7.21
N LEU A 84 -31.17 1.66 -7.48
CA LEU A 84 -32.08 1.15 -6.46
C LEU A 84 -31.38 0.24 -5.45
N LEU A 85 -30.53 -0.67 -5.92
CA LEU A 85 -29.74 -1.54 -5.05
C LEU A 85 -28.78 -0.75 -4.17
N ARG A 86 -28.16 0.30 -4.72
CA ARG A 86 -27.30 1.21 -3.95
C ARG A 86 -28.10 1.94 -2.88
N GLU A 87 -29.29 2.45 -3.19
CA GLU A 87 -30.13 3.15 -2.23
C GLU A 87 -30.66 2.21 -1.13
N LEU A 88 -31.06 0.98 -1.48
CA LEU A 88 -31.40 -0.06 -0.51
C LEU A 88 -30.22 -0.32 0.45
N GLY A 89 -29.03 -0.53 -0.09
CA GLY A 89 -27.81 -0.73 0.71
C GLY A 89 -27.50 0.48 1.61
N ARG A 90 -27.69 1.69 1.12
CA ARG A 90 -27.49 2.92 1.89
C ARG A 90 -28.44 3.00 3.09
N VAL A 91 -29.73 2.76 2.87
CA VAL A 91 -30.76 2.80 3.93
C VAL A 91 -30.47 1.74 5.00
N ILE A 92 -30.15 0.51 4.58
CA ILE A 92 -29.81 -0.58 5.50
C ILE A 92 -28.57 -0.23 6.32
N LEU A 93 -27.51 0.22 5.66
CA LEU A 93 -26.24 0.55 6.33
C LEU A 93 -26.40 1.72 7.31
N GLU A 94 -27.07 2.80 6.89
CA GLU A 94 -27.34 3.95 7.73
C GLU A 94 -28.14 3.55 8.99
N TRP A 95 -29.18 2.75 8.81
CA TRP A 95 -29.98 2.26 9.92
C TRP A 95 -29.14 1.38 10.87
N THR A 96 -28.40 0.42 10.33
CA THR A 96 -27.58 -0.51 11.11
C THR A 96 -26.51 0.22 11.92
N LEU A 97 -25.74 1.11 11.30
CA LEU A 97 -24.66 1.80 11.98
C LEU A 97 -25.18 2.77 13.06
N ASN A 98 -26.35 3.40 12.85
CA ASN A 98 -26.96 4.26 13.84
C ASN A 98 -27.55 3.49 15.04
N HIS A 99 -27.73 2.17 14.92
CA HIS A 99 -28.21 1.30 16.02
C HIS A 99 -27.08 0.56 16.75
N LEU A 100 -25.81 0.83 16.40
CA LEU A 100 -24.65 0.30 17.15
C LEU A 100 -24.42 1.00 18.49
N GLU A 101 -24.99 2.19 18.67
CA GLU A 101 -24.99 2.93 19.94
C GLU A 101 -26.39 3.02 20.53
N PRO A 102 -26.52 3.09 21.87
CA PRO A 102 -27.81 3.28 22.53
C PRO A 102 -28.59 4.47 21.96
N HIS A 103 -29.93 4.38 22.01
CA HIS A 103 -30.79 5.51 21.62
C HIS A 103 -30.79 6.59 22.69
N ASP A 104 -30.93 6.20 23.94
CA ASP A 104 -31.07 7.12 25.05
C ASP A 104 -29.69 7.54 25.58
N ARG A 105 -29.58 8.83 25.87
CA ARG A 105 -28.37 9.40 26.47
C ARG A 105 -28.01 8.74 27.82
N LYS A 106 -29.00 8.25 28.54
CA LYS A 106 -28.85 7.62 29.87
C LYS A 106 -28.02 6.33 29.81
N ASP A 107 -28.13 5.61 28.70
CA ASP A 107 -27.47 4.32 28.50
C ASP A 107 -25.99 4.44 28.09
N PHE A 108 -25.51 5.66 27.88
CA PHE A 108 -24.09 5.89 27.61
C PHE A 108 -23.32 6.12 28.90
N PRO A 109 -22.10 5.61 29.04
CA PRO A 109 -21.20 5.92 30.15
C PRO A 109 -21.03 7.44 30.33
N GLY A 110 -21.04 7.91 31.58
CA GLY A 110 -20.81 9.35 31.89
C GLY A 110 -19.40 9.82 31.53
N GLN A 111 -18.42 8.90 31.66
CA GLN A 111 -17.03 9.09 31.29
C GLN A 111 -16.48 7.82 30.61
N ILE A 112 -15.51 7.99 29.75
CA ILE A 112 -14.76 6.93 29.08
C ILE A 112 -13.28 7.29 29.07
N GLU A 113 -12.44 6.27 29.02
CA GLU A 113 -11.00 6.43 28.83
C GLU A 113 -10.65 6.04 27.38
N SER A 114 -9.78 6.82 26.76
CA SER A 114 -9.21 6.51 25.45
C SER A 114 -7.78 7.02 25.38
N GLY A 115 -6.82 6.13 25.13
CA GLY A 115 -5.41 6.48 25.02
C GLY A 115 -4.81 7.12 26.27
N GLY A 116 -5.27 6.74 27.47
CA GLY A 116 -4.82 7.30 28.75
C GLY A 116 -5.48 8.62 29.13
N THR A 117 -6.39 9.15 28.32
CA THR A 117 -7.11 10.41 28.56
C THR A 117 -8.57 10.13 28.91
N TRP A 118 -9.08 10.83 29.94
CA TRP A 118 -10.46 10.73 30.36
C TRP A 118 -11.35 11.75 29.65
N TYR A 119 -12.46 11.26 29.11
CA TYR A 119 -13.43 12.05 28.36
C TYR A 119 -14.81 12.01 29.03
N ARG A 120 -15.47 13.17 29.14
CA ARG A 120 -16.84 13.31 29.68
C ARG A 120 -17.84 13.39 28.55
N ARG A 121 -18.95 12.64 28.67
CA ARG A 121 -20.09 12.66 27.77
C ARG A 121 -20.71 14.05 27.67
N ARG A 122 -20.97 14.52 26.43
CA ARG A 122 -21.63 15.80 26.16
C ARG A 122 -23.03 15.60 25.57
N GLY A 123 -23.16 15.18 24.35
CA GLY A 123 -24.44 15.00 23.70
C GLY A 123 -24.33 14.23 22.39
N LYS A 124 -25.47 13.73 21.91
CA LYS A 124 -25.55 13.05 20.62
C LYS A 124 -25.63 14.09 19.51
N THR A 125 -24.76 13.99 18.52
CA THR A 125 -24.70 14.93 17.40
C THR A 125 -24.67 14.19 16.08
N PRO A 126 -25.26 14.75 15.00
CA PRO A 126 -25.10 14.17 13.68
C PRO A 126 -23.66 14.38 13.21
N ASN A 127 -23.12 13.42 12.46
CA ASN A 127 -21.93 13.64 11.68
C ASN A 127 -22.26 14.54 10.48
N ARG A 128 -21.25 15.24 9.94
CA ARG A 128 -21.43 16.05 8.71
C ARG A 128 -21.96 15.19 7.58
N SER A 129 -21.33 14.07 7.31
CA SER A 129 -21.73 12.98 6.44
C SER A 129 -20.60 11.95 6.39
N VAL A 130 -20.93 10.69 6.35
CA VAL A 130 -19.98 9.58 6.20
C VAL A 130 -20.22 8.93 4.84
N ALA A 131 -19.20 8.91 4.02
CA ALA A 131 -19.23 8.26 2.72
C ALA A 131 -18.99 6.75 2.87
N THR A 132 -19.74 5.96 2.12
CA THR A 132 -19.72 4.50 2.14
C THR A 132 -19.76 3.96 0.71
N LEU A 133 -19.61 2.64 0.54
CA LEU A 133 -19.77 1.99 -0.77
C LEU A 133 -21.17 2.15 -1.37
N PHE A 134 -22.16 2.51 -0.55
CA PHE A 134 -23.55 2.69 -0.97
C PHE A 134 -23.96 4.17 -1.07
N GLY A 135 -23.02 5.10 -0.96
CA GLY A 135 -23.29 6.52 -0.95
C GLY A 135 -23.03 7.17 0.40
N THR A 136 -23.56 8.36 0.57
CA THR A 136 -23.37 9.13 1.80
C THR A 136 -24.49 8.85 2.78
N ILE A 137 -24.15 8.61 4.03
CA ILE A 137 -25.08 8.39 5.16
C ILE A 137 -24.90 9.47 6.22
N THR A 138 -25.89 9.66 7.05
CA THR A 138 -25.82 10.48 8.27
C THR A 138 -25.65 9.56 9.48
N LEU A 139 -24.55 9.74 10.20
CA LEU A 139 -24.25 8.97 11.40
C LEU A 139 -24.47 9.82 12.64
N TRP A 140 -25.36 9.36 13.54
CA TRP A 140 -25.60 9.95 14.85
C TRP A 140 -24.69 9.29 15.88
N ARG A 141 -23.90 10.07 16.58
CA ARG A 141 -22.88 9.60 17.48
C ARG A 141 -22.75 10.44 18.74
N MET A 142 -22.35 9.82 19.83
CA MET A 142 -22.12 10.51 21.10
C MET A 142 -20.78 11.23 21.10
N LEU A 143 -20.82 12.52 21.43
CA LEU A 143 -19.63 13.36 21.62
C LEU A 143 -19.11 13.20 23.05
N TYR A 144 -17.82 12.96 23.18
CA TYR A 144 -17.08 13.01 24.41
C TYR A 144 -15.97 14.05 24.33
N GLN A 145 -15.86 14.88 25.38
CA GLN A 145 -14.88 15.94 25.48
C GLN A 145 -13.88 15.61 26.59
N ASP A 146 -12.61 15.88 26.34
CA ASP A 146 -11.55 15.74 27.33
C ASP A 146 -11.92 16.48 28.63
N VAL A 147 -11.73 15.82 29.76
CA VAL A 147 -12.03 16.38 31.10
C VAL A 147 -11.14 17.59 31.37
N ASN A 148 -9.89 17.54 30.92
CA ASN A 148 -8.89 18.60 31.12
C ASN A 148 -8.93 19.67 29.99
N GLY A 149 -9.66 19.43 28.90
CA GLY A 149 -9.79 20.38 27.80
C GLY A 149 -8.54 20.55 26.92
N VAL A 150 -7.57 19.65 27.02
CA VAL A 150 -6.30 19.68 26.26
C VAL A 150 -6.44 18.91 24.96
N GLU A 151 -7.03 17.71 25.02
CA GLU A 151 -7.15 16.82 23.87
C GLU A 151 -8.44 17.11 23.05
N PRO A 152 -8.41 16.84 21.74
CA PRO A 152 -9.58 16.96 20.90
C PRO A 152 -10.73 16.09 21.38
N SER A 153 -11.96 16.56 21.18
CA SER A 153 -13.16 15.76 21.44
C SER A 153 -13.19 14.51 20.56
N ILE A 154 -13.69 13.41 21.11
CA ILE A 154 -13.77 12.12 20.44
C ILE A 154 -15.20 11.62 20.27
N PHE A 155 -15.38 10.73 19.29
CA PHE A 155 -16.62 10.02 19.03
C PHE A 155 -16.33 8.52 19.04
N PRO A 156 -16.70 7.78 20.09
CA PRO A 156 -16.39 6.36 20.21
C PRO A 156 -16.87 5.52 19.03
N LEU A 157 -18.05 5.85 18.47
CA LEU A 157 -18.55 5.15 17.29
C LEU A 157 -17.65 5.32 16.07
N GLU A 158 -17.08 6.51 15.84
CA GLU A 158 -16.14 6.72 14.73
C GLU A 158 -14.87 5.91 14.89
N ILE A 159 -14.36 5.85 16.12
CA ILE A 159 -13.16 5.06 16.46
C ILE A 159 -13.44 3.58 16.24
N ARG A 160 -14.56 3.05 16.80
CA ARG A 160 -14.96 1.65 16.64
C ARG A 160 -15.24 1.24 15.19
N LEU A 161 -15.77 2.14 14.38
CA LEU A 161 -15.99 1.93 12.95
C LEU A 161 -14.71 2.13 12.12
N GLY A 162 -13.63 2.59 12.71
CA GLY A 162 -12.36 2.87 12.01
C GLY A 162 -12.49 3.93 10.93
N LEU A 163 -13.38 4.94 11.11
CA LEU A 163 -13.62 5.94 10.06
C LEU A 163 -12.35 6.70 9.69
N GLU A 164 -12.11 6.84 8.40
CA GLU A 164 -11.01 7.63 7.87
C GLU A 164 -11.34 9.12 7.84
N ALA A 165 -10.53 9.91 8.54
CA ALA A 165 -10.70 11.36 8.66
C ALA A 165 -12.12 11.77 9.09
N GLY A 166 -12.85 10.91 9.83
CA GLY A 166 -14.25 11.09 10.19
C GLY A 166 -15.21 11.23 9.00
N ARG A 167 -14.83 10.77 7.80
CA ARG A 167 -15.55 11.04 6.54
C ARG A 167 -15.87 9.82 5.71
N ALA A 168 -15.14 8.73 5.87
CA ALA A 168 -15.29 7.52 5.06
C ALA A 168 -15.25 6.26 5.91
N THR A 169 -16.07 5.29 5.54
CA THR A 169 -15.89 3.92 6.05
C THR A 169 -14.59 3.33 5.52
N PRO A 170 -13.96 2.38 6.24
CA PRO A 170 -12.73 1.73 5.80
C PRO A 170 -12.84 1.15 4.38
N ALA A 171 -13.96 0.50 4.07
CA ALA A 171 -14.18 -0.09 2.75
C ALA A 171 -14.13 0.94 1.61
N LEU A 172 -14.75 2.10 1.77
CA LEU A 172 -14.69 3.17 0.76
C LEU A 172 -13.30 3.84 0.73
N ALA A 173 -12.69 4.06 1.90
CA ALA A 173 -11.36 4.64 2.00
C ALA A 173 -10.31 3.78 1.26
N GLU A 174 -10.40 2.46 1.40
CA GLU A 174 -9.58 1.53 0.63
C GLU A 174 -9.78 1.68 -0.88
N ARG A 175 -11.03 1.75 -1.35
CA ARG A 175 -11.34 1.97 -2.78
C ARG A 175 -10.75 3.28 -3.29
N ALA A 176 -10.90 4.37 -2.54
CA ALA A 176 -10.33 5.66 -2.88
C ALA A 176 -8.79 5.62 -2.94
N ALA A 177 -8.15 4.99 -1.97
CA ALA A 177 -6.70 4.83 -1.92
C ALA A 177 -6.18 3.96 -3.08
N ARG A 178 -6.84 2.83 -3.39
CA ARG A 178 -6.51 1.98 -4.55
C ARG A 178 -6.65 2.75 -5.87
N ALA A 179 -7.71 3.53 -6.05
CA ALA A 179 -7.88 4.36 -7.23
C ALA A 179 -6.77 5.43 -7.34
N ALA A 180 -6.39 6.08 -6.23
CA ALA A 180 -5.35 7.11 -6.19
C ALA A 180 -3.94 6.59 -6.54
N VAL A 181 -3.69 5.29 -6.38
CA VAL A 181 -2.45 4.63 -6.83
C VAL A 181 -2.22 4.83 -8.33
N ALA A 182 -3.28 4.79 -9.14
CA ALA A 182 -3.19 4.85 -10.61
C ALA A 182 -3.69 6.16 -11.21
N LEU A 183 -4.74 6.75 -10.63
CA LEU A 183 -5.49 7.86 -11.24
C LEU A 183 -5.14 9.22 -10.64
N PRO A 184 -5.22 10.31 -11.43
CA PRO A 184 -5.22 11.68 -10.93
C PRO A 184 -6.41 11.95 -10.01
N GLN A 185 -6.30 12.99 -9.16
CA GLN A 185 -7.32 13.31 -8.15
C GLN A 185 -8.71 13.52 -8.76
N ASP A 186 -8.80 14.24 -9.87
CA ASP A 186 -10.07 14.52 -10.54
C ASP A 186 -10.72 13.23 -11.09
N ALA A 187 -9.92 12.31 -11.63
CA ALA A 187 -10.41 11.02 -12.10
C ALA A 187 -10.86 10.13 -10.92
N VAL A 188 -10.16 10.16 -9.78
CA VAL A 188 -10.62 9.47 -8.57
C VAL A 188 -11.96 10.03 -8.09
N LEU A 189 -12.10 11.36 -8.03
CA LEU A 189 -13.36 12.00 -7.63
C LEU A 189 -14.50 11.66 -8.60
N ALA A 190 -14.22 11.63 -9.90
CA ALA A 190 -15.20 11.23 -10.91
C ALA A 190 -15.63 9.76 -10.75
N ALA A 191 -14.69 8.86 -10.50
CA ALA A 191 -14.96 7.44 -10.25
C ALA A 191 -15.79 7.25 -8.98
N LEU A 192 -15.42 7.89 -7.86
CA LEU A 192 -16.18 7.82 -6.60
C LEU A 192 -17.61 8.34 -6.76
N ARG A 193 -17.80 9.39 -7.56
CA ARG A 193 -19.13 9.90 -7.87
C ARG A 193 -19.95 8.94 -8.72
N ALA A 194 -19.34 8.36 -9.76
CA ALA A 194 -20.03 7.48 -10.69
C ALA A 194 -20.40 6.15 -10.03
N GLU A 195 -19.46 5.52 -9.33
CA GLU A 195 -19.64 4.18 -8.77
C GLU A 195 -20.43 4.19 -7.46
N TYR A 196 -20.12 5.14 -6.56
CA TYR A 196 -20.67 5.16 -5.20
C TYR A 196 -21.58 6.34 -4.90
N GLY A 197 -21.77 7.27 -5.83
CA GLY A 197 -22.57 8.50 -5.61
C GLY A 197 -21.92 9.48 -4.63
N VAL A 198 -20.63 9.33 -4.31
CA VAL A 198 -19.91 10.14 -3.32
C VAL A 198 -19.36 11.41 -3.97
N ARG A 199 -19.72 12.57 -3.41
CA ARG A 199 -19.29 13.89 -3.89
C ARG A 199 -18.32 14.53 -2.91
N TRP A 200 -17.05 14.20 -3.02
CA TRP A 200 -16.01 14.81 -2.20
C TRP A 200 -15.37 16.03 -2.87
N SER A 201 -14.87 16.93 -2.02
CA SER A 201 -13.87 17.93 -2.44
C SER A 201 -12.49 17.28 -2.55
N VAL A 202 -11.58 17.94 -3.26
CA VAL A 202 -10.16 17.55 -3.32
C VAL A 202 -9.55 17.46 -1.90
N ALA A 203 -9.94 18.39 -1.00
CA ALA A 203 -9.45 18.38 0.38
C ALA A 203 -9.93 17.14 1.16
N SER A 204 -11.20 16.73 0.97
CA SER A 204 -11.73 15.51 1.60
C SER A 204 -11.03 14.25 1.10
N LEU A 205 -10.83 14.15 -0.22
CA LEU A 205 -10.09 13.04 -0.82
C LEU A 205 -8.66 12.96 -0.27
N ARG A 206 -7.95 14.09 -0.21
CA ARG A 206 -6.58 14.15 0.32
C ARG A 206 -6.51 13.73 1.78
N ALA A 207 -7.45 14.18 2.62
CA ALA A 207 -7.48 13.81 4.03
C ALA A 207 -7.63 12.27 4.22
N VAL A 208 -8.54 11.66 3.45
CA VAL A 208 -8.72 10.20 3.50
C VAL A 208 -7.48 9.46 2.99
N ILE A 209 -6.91 9.88 1.86
CA ILE A 209 -5.69 9.26 1.31
C ILE A 209 -4.51 9.40 2.27
N ALA A 210 -4.34 10.57 2.92
CA ALA A 210 -3.29 10.80 3.89
C ALA A 210 -3.41 9.83 5.09
N GLY A 211 -4.63 9.67 5.64
CA GLY A 211 -4.88 8.75 6.75
C GLY A 211 -4.58 7.29 6.38
N VAL A 212 -5.10 6.84 5.24
CA VAL A 212 -4.83 5.47 4.75
C VAL A 212 -3.34 5.25 4.48
N ALA A 213 -2.67 6.21 3.82
CA ALA A 213 -1.25 6.07 3.49
C ALA A 213 -0.37 6.00 4.75
N ALA A 214 -0.63 6.87 5.73
CA ALA A 214 0.11 6.88 7.00
C ALA A 214 -0.12 5.59 7.79
N GLY A 215 -1.38 5.13 7.89
CA GLY A 215 -1.72 3.90 8.59
C GLY A 215 -1.12 2.66 7.93
N MET A 216 -1.20 2.56 6.61
CA MET A 216 -0.62 1.42 5.87
C MET A 216 0.91 1.43 5.88
N GLU A 217 1.55 2.61 5.87
CA GLU A 217 3.01 2.71 5.89
C GLU A 217 3.60 2.06 7.15
N ALA A 218 2.95 2.22 8.30
CA ALA A 218 3.39 1.62 9.57
C ALA A 218 3.45 0.07 9.54
N HIS A 219 2.65 -0.58 8.70
CA HIS A 219 2.58 -2.05 8.60
C HIS A 219 3.26 -2.61 7.33
N ARG A 220 3.76 -1.74 6.46
CA ARG A 220 4.37 -2.13 5.18
C ARG A 220 5.60 -2.99 5.36
N HIS A 221 6.48 -2.61 6.28
CA HIS A 221 7.78 -3.27 6.48
C HIS A 221 7.62 -4.77 6.74
N ASP A 222 6.78 -5.15 7.66
CA ASP A 222 6.60 -6.55 8.06
C ASP A 222 5.97 -7.37 6.94
N ALA A 223 4.93 -6.86 6.29
CA ALA A 223 4.31 -7.53 5.15
C ALA A 223 5.28 -7.72 3.97
N GLN A 224 6.18 -6.75 3.72
CA GLN A 224 7.22 -6.88 2.70
C GLN A 224 8.29 -7.90 3.09
N ALA A 225 8.68 -7.94 4.37
CA ALA A 225 9.62 -8.93 4.89
C ALA A 225 9.04 -10.35 4.76
N ASP A 226 7.81 -10.56 5.18
CA ASP A 226 7.10 -11.85 5.07
C ASP A 226 7.00 -12.31 3.62
N ARG A 227 6.70 -11.40 2.70
CA ARG A 227 6.64 -11.70 1.27
C ARG A 227 8.00 -12.14 0.71
N LEU A 228 9.09 -11.50 1.12
CA LEU A 228 10.45 -11.88 0.75
C LEU A 228 10.82 -13.24 1.33
N LEU A 229 10.48 -13.51 2.59
CA LEU A 229 10.70 -14.81 3.25
C LEU A 229 9.93 -15.93 2.54
N LEU A 230 8.68 -15.69 2.15
CA LEU A 230 7.90 -16.64 1.36
C LEU A 230 8.61 -17.00 0.04
N TRP A 231 9.08 -16.01 -0.71
CA TRP A 231 9.82 -16.25 -1.96
C TRP A 231 11.17 -16.92 -1.73
N LEU A 232 11.90 -16.59 -0.65
CA LEU A 232 13.14 -17.28 -0.30
C LEU A 232 12.87 -18.76 0.02
N GLY A 233 11.77 -19.09 0.71
CA GLY A 233 11.32 -20.44 0.93
C GLY A 233 11.01 -21.19 -0.37
N GLN A 234 10.32 -20.55 -1.31
CA GLN A 234 10.07 -21.11 -2.64
C GLN A 234 11.38 -21.32 -3.42
N ALA A 235 12.26 -20.32 -3.40
CA ALA A 235 13.57 -20.37 -4.05
C ALA A 235 14.44 -21.51 -3.50
N GLY A 236 14.44 -21.69 -2.19
CA GLY A 236 15.19 -22.78 -1.52
C GLY A 236 14.74 -24.18 -1.94
N ARG A 237 13.44 -24.35 -2.20
CA ARG A 237 12.84 -25.62 -2.67
C ARG A 237 12.91 -25.81 -4.19
N SER A 238 13.28 -24.78 -4.96
CA SER A 238 13.36 -24.89 -6.41
C SER A 238 14.49 -25.82 -6.85
N SER A 239 14.33 -26.45 -8.04
CA SER A 239 15.39 -27.24 -8.65
C SER A 239 16.51 -26.35 -9.20
N GLY A 240 17.76 -26.78 -9.08
CA GLY A 240 18.92 -26.07 -9.61
C GLY A 240 20.18 -26.29 -8.77
N ALA A 241 21.36 -26.14 -9.39
CA ALA A 241 22.64 -26.36 -8.74
C ALA A 241 23.16 -25.15 -7.95
N ARG A 242 22.55 -23.96 -8.13
CA ARG A 242 23.01 -22.72 -7.53
C ARG A 242 22.22 -22.37 -6.27
N LYS A 243 22.74 -21.43 -5.47
CA LYS A 243 22.01 -20.88 -4.33
C LYS A 243 20.96 -19.86 -4.80
N PRO A 244 19.84 -19.70 -4.09
CA PRO A 244 18.95 -18.59 -4.28
C PRO A 244 19.68 -17.25 -4.20
N VAL A 245 19.13 -16.21 -4.84
CA VAL A 245 19.71 -14.86 -4.82
C VAL A 245 18.72 -13.86 -4.23
N LEU A 246 19.19 -13.08 -3.27
CA LEU A 246 18.52 -11.86 -2.82
C LEU A 246 19.23 -10.67 -3.47
N ALA A 247 18.56 -10.06 -4.46
CA ALA A 247 19.10 -8.96 -5.23
C ALA A 247 18.46 -7.63 -4.81
N VAL A 248 19.30 -6.67 -4.49
CA VAL A 248 18.92 -5.31 -4.10
C VAL A 248 19.31 -4.35 -5.19
N GLY A 249 18.40 -3.47 -5.59
CA GLY A 249 18.66 -2.39 -6.54
C GLY A 249 18.28 -1.03 -5.96
N ARG A 250 18.99 0.01 -6.42
CA ARG A 250 18.63 1.42 -6.13
C ARG A 250 18.86 2.25 -7.38
N ASP A 251 17.93 3.16 -7.61
CA ASP A 251 17.98 4.09 -8.72
C ASP A 251 17.23 5.37 -8.37
N GLY A 252 17.47 6.46 -9.11
CA GLY A 252 16.85 7.75 -8.93
C GLY A 252 16.24 8.29 -10.20
N LEU A 253 15.27 9.17 -10.04
CA LEU A 253 14.71 9.93 -11.16
C LEU A 253 14.34 11.34 -10.74
N MET A 254 14.39 12.25 -11.70
CA MET A 254 14.05 13.65 -11.49
C MET A 254 12.55 13.87 -11.52
N LEU A 255 12.00 14.50 -10.46
CA LEU A 255 10.58 14.81 -10.28
C LEU A 255 10.33 16.33 -10.24
N PRO A 256 9.20 16.80 -10.82
CA PRO A 256 8.78 18.19 -10.72
C PRO A 256 8.19 18.47 -9.34
N ILE A 257 8.85 19.30 -8.56
CA ILE A 257 8.41 19.69 -7.21
C ILE A 257 7.79 21.07 -7.24
N ARG A 258 6.61 21.19 -6.66
CA ARG A 258 5.85 22.45 -6.65
C ARG A 258 6.59 23.55 -5.88
N GLY A 259 6.69 24.74 -6.48
CA GLY A 259 7.40 25.87 -5.88
C GLY A 259 8.91 25.84 -6.01
N GLN A 260 9.45 24.89 -6.78
CA GLN A 260 10.88 24.82 -7.10
C GLN A 260 11.12 25.03 -8.59
N SER A 261 12.14 25.77 -8.95
CA SER A 261 12.51 26.07 -10.34
C SER A 261 13.20 24.89 -11.05
N CYS A 262 13.67 23.89 -10.29
CA CYS A 262 14.36 22.73 -10.81
C CYS A 262 13.74 21.42 -10.35
N TYR A 263 13.91 20.39 -11.16
CA TYR A 263 13.57 19.03 -10.79
C TYR A 263 14.44 18.54 -9.62
N ARG A 264 13.86 17.72 -8.75
CA ARG A 264 14.58 17.08 -7.64
C ARG A 264 14.55 15.57 -7.78
N GLU A 265 15.63 14.92 -7.33
CA GLU A 265 15.76 13.47 -7.42
C GLU A 265 14.92 12.76 -6.37
N GLY A 266 13.88 12.05 -6.81
CA GLY A 266 13.23 11.00 -6.03
C GLY A 266 13.96 9.68 -6.21
N ALA A 267 13.86 8.76 -5.26
CA ALA A 267 14.62 7.52 -5.29
C ALA A 267 13.74 6.29 -5.08
N ALA A 268 14.01 5.24 -5.84
CA ALA A 268 13.43 3.91 -5.71
C ALA A 268 14.48 2.90 -5.25
N ALA A 269 14.01 1.89 -4.51
CA ALA A 269 14.78 0.69 -4.25
C ALA A 269 13.92 -0.55 -4.48
N THR A 270 14.56 -1.65 -4.83
CA THR A 270 13.93 -2.95 -5.06
C THR A 270 14.68 -4.02 -4.29
N VAL A 271 13.93 -4.98 -3.75
CA VAL A 271 14.49 -6.22 -3.22
C VAL A 271 13.80 -7.37 -3.94
N SER A 272 14.56 -8.16 -4.68
CA SER A 272 14.06 -9.23 -5.54
C SER A 272 14.65 -10.57 -5.12
N VAL A 273 13.84 -11.62 -5.21
CA VAL A 273 14.28 -12.99 -4.96
C VAL A 273 14.34 -13.75 -6.28
N TYR A 274 15.47 -14.43 -6.53
CA TYR A 274 15.65 -15.32 -7.65
C TYR A 274 15.85 -16.75 -7.17
N ASP A 275 15.29 -17.68 -7.90
CA ASP A 275 15.41 -19.10 -7.62
C ASP A 275 16.80 -19.66 -7.99
N ARG A 276 16.98 -20.96 -7.78
CA ARG A 276 18.25 -21.65 -8.04
C ARG A 276 18.59 -21.80 -9.53
N LYS A 277 17.67 -21.45 -10.43
CA LYS A 277 17.87 -21.37 -11.89
C LYS A 277 18.11 -19.94 -12.37
N GLY A 278 18.03 -18.96 -11.48
CA GLY A 278 18.16 -17.54 -11.80
C GLY A 278 16.86 -16.91 -12.33
N GLN A 279 15.71 -17.54 -12.13
CA GLN A 279 14.40 -16.98 -12.44
C GLN A 279 13.92 -16.11 -11.28
N ARG A 280 13.43 -14.91 -11.58
CA ARG A 280 12.90 -14.01 -10.58
C ARG A 280 11.52 -14.47 -10.12
N LEU A 281 11.35 -14.71 -8.82
CA LEU A 281 10.08 -15.09 -8.21
C LEU A 281 9.22 -13.88 -7.88
N GLY A 282 9.83 -12.79 -7.41
CA GLY A 282 9.11 -11.58 -7.09
C GLY A 282 10.03 -10.42 -6.70
N THR A 283 9.42 -9.26 -6.49
CA THR A 283 10.11 -8.01 -6.12
C THR A 283 9.24 -7.20 -5.17
N VAL A 284 9.79 -6.73 -4.08
CA VAL A 284 9.20 -5.65 -3.28
C VAL A 284 9.86 -4.32 -3.62
N TYR A 285 9.10 -3.26 -3.45
CA TYR A 285 9.46 -1.92 -3.88
C TYR A 285 9.48 -0.97 -2.68
N LEU A 286 10.45 -0.08 -2.67
CA LEU A 286 10.54 1.07 -1.79
C LEU A 286 10.66 2.32 -2.63
N GLY A 287 10.17 3.44 -2.13
CA GLY A 287 10.24 4.71 -2.86
C GLY A 287 10.16 5.91 -1.93
N ARG A 288 10.92 6.95 -2.24
CA ARG A 288 10.89 8.21 -1.50
C ARG A 288 10.84 9.39 -2.45
N MET A 289 9.98 10.34 -2.11
CA MET A 289 10.04 11.68 -2.68
C MET A 289 11.43 12.30 -2.42
N PRO A 290 11.83 13.34 -3.15
CA PRO A 290 13.12 13.95 -2.96
C PRO A 290 13.41 14.32 -1.50
N GLU A 291 14.50 13.78 -0.98
CA GLU A 291 14.99 14.03 0.37
C GLU A 291 16.52 14.25 0.39
N PRO A 292 17.07 15.05 1.32
CA PRO A 292 18.50 15.23 1.44
C PRO A 292 19.24 13.92 1.72
N GLY A 293 20.22 13.58 0.88
CA GLY A 293 21.10 12.42 1.09
C GLY A 293 20.45 11.04 0.97
N GLN A 294 19.16 10.94 0.70
CA GLN A 294 18.38 9.69 0.62
C GLN A 294 18.50 8.82 1.90
N GLY A 295 18.46 9.49 3.07
CA GLY A 295 18.67 8.86 4.37
C GLY A 295 17.53 7.91 4.75
N THR A 296 16.28 8.37 4.60
CA THR A 296 15.09 7.57 4.94
C THR A 296 14.99 6.31 4.08
N LEU A 297 15.18 6.44 2.75
CA LEU A 297 15.20 5.27 1.86
C LEU A 297 16.28 4.28 2.26
N SER A 298 17.48 4.79 2.60
CA SER A 298 18.60 3.94 3.03
C SER A 298 18.28 3.19 4.32
N GLY A 299 17.69 3.86 5.32
CA GLY A 299 17.27 3.26 6.58
C GLY A 299 16.20 2.18 6.38
N GLN A 300 15.14 2.49 5.63
CA GLN A 300 14.05 1.54 5.33
C GLN A 300 14.55 0.30 4.59
N LEU A 301 15.42 0.49 3.59
CA LEU A 301 16.01 -0.62 2.84
C LEU A 301 16.90 -1.49 3.73
N THR A 302 17.71 -0.87 4.59
CA THR A 302 18.58 -1.59 5.53
C THR A 302 17.76 -2.40 6.52
N ALA A 303 16.76 -1.80 7.15
CA ALA A 303 15.88 -2.47 8.09
C ALA A 303 15.17 -3.68 7.45
N LEU A 304 14.69 -3.53 6.21
CA LEU A 304 14.04 -4.62 5.49
C LEU A 304 15.00 -5.78 5.20
N ILE A 305 16.22 -5.49 4.74
CA ILE A 305 17.24 -6.52 4.49
C ILE A 305 17.60 -7.23 5.78
N GLU A 306 17.83 -6.50 6.86
CA GLU A 306 18.20 -7.06 8.17
C GLU A 306 17.06 -7.92 8.75
N ALA A 307 15.82 -7.47 8.66
CA ALA A 307 14.65 -8.24 9.11
C ALA A 307 14.55 -9.57 8.37
N VAL A 308 14.65 -9.56 7.03
CA VAL A 308 14.60 -10.77 6.21
C VAL A 308 15.74 -11.72 6.55
N LEU A 309 16.97 -11.22 6.62
CA LEU A 309 18.14 -12.08 6.87
C LEU A 309 18.17 -12.61 8.31
N ARG A 310 17.68 -11.87 9.30
CA ARG A 310 17.58 -12.31 10.69
C ARG A 310 16.52 -13.41 10.86
N THR A 311 15.41 -13.30 10.18
CA THR A 311 14.30 -14.28 10.28
C THR A 311 14.53 -15.50 9.39
N TRP A 312 15.38 -15.39 8.36
CA TRP A 312 15.62 -16.48 7.43
C TRP A 312 16.42 -17.62 8.07
N GLY A 313 15.78 -18.75 8.37
CA GLY A 313 16.41 -19.95 8.95
C GLY A 313 16.94 -20.97 7.93
N GLY A 314 16.82 -20.69 6.62
CA GLY A 314 17.30 -21.58 5.56
C GLY A 314 18.76 -21.32 5.14
N PRO A 315 19.27 -22.04 4.13
CA PRO A 315 20.62 -21.79 3.60
C PRO A 315 20.79 -20.36 3.12
N ALA A 316 21.89 -19.72 3.49
CA ALA A 316 22.16 -18.33 3.16
C ALA A 316 22.08 -18.07 1.65
N PRO A 317 21.24 -17.13 1.18
CA PRO A 317 21.17 -16.76 -0.21
C PRO A 317 22.44 -16.00 -0.64
N ARG A 318 22.72 -15.93 -1.92
CA ARG A 318 23.71 -14.99 -2.44
C ARG A 318 23.14 -13.57 -2.40
N LEU A 319 23.92 -12.64 -1.89
CA LEU A 319 23.52 -11.24 -1.76
C LEU A 319 24.11 -10.42 -2.89
N VAL A 320 23.25 -9.79 -3.67
CA VAL A 320 23.66 -9.00 -4.84
C VAL A 320 23.12 -7.59 -4.73
N TYR A 321 23.96 -6.61 -5.00
CA TYR A 321 23.59 -5.21 -5.12
C TYR A 321 23.82 -4.74 -6.55
N ILE A 322 22.76 -4.36 -7.28
CA ILE A 322 22.83 -4.01 -8.69
C ILE A 322 22.43 -2.55 -8.88
N THR A 323 23.32 -1.75 -9.48
CA THR A 323 23.07 -0.32 -9.70
C THR A 323 23.85 0.19 -10.91
N ASP A 324 23.56 1.42 -11.34
CA ASP A 324 24.36 2.19 -12.31
C ASP A 324 25.71 2.67 -11.76
N GLY A 325 25.96 2.52 -10.46
CA GLY A 325 27.17 2.99 -9.78
C GLY A 325 27.18 4.50 -9.50
N GLY A 326 26.02 5.12 -9.39
CA GLY A 326 25.85 6.52 -8.99
C GLY A 326 26.37 6.82 -7.60
N THR A 327 26.44 8.10 -7.24
CA THR A 327 27.06 8.56 -5.98
C THR A 327 26.33 8.06 -4.75
N HIS A 328 24.99 8.14 -4.71
CA HIS A 328 24.18 7.66 -3.59
C HIS A 328 24.27 6.15 -3.44
N GLN A 329 24.21 5.40 -4.54
CA GLN A 329 24.34 3.96 -4.59
C GLN A 329 25.70 3.49 -4.10
N ALA A 330 26.78 4.13 -4.58
CA ALA A 330 28.15 3.83 -4.15
C ALA A 330 28.39 4.13 -2.66
N ARG A 331 27.78 5.22 -2.15
CA ARG A 331 27.86 5.58 -0.72
C ARG A 331 27.17 4.53 0.14
N TYR A 332 25.97 4.08 -0.26
CA TYR A 332 25.20 3.05 0.45
C TYR A 332 25.97 1.73 0.51
N TYR A 333 26.52 1.27 -0.63
CA TYR A 333 27.35 0.07 -0.65
C TYR A 333 28.53 0.15 0.33
N ARG A 334 29.30 1.24 0.29
CA ARG A 334 30.53 1.37 1.09
C ARG A 334 30.24 1.53 2.57
N ARG A 335 29.21 2.29 2.94
CA ARG A 335 28.92 2.65 4.33
C ARG A 335 28.01 1.66 5.04
N VAL A 336 27.13 0.99 4.30
CA VAL A 336 26.11 0.08 4.84
C VAL A 336 26.39 -1.36 4.45
N LEU A 337 26.15 -1.73 3.19
CA LEU A 337 26.15 -3.15 2.78
C LEU A 337 27.49 -3.85 3.03
N ARG A 338 28.61 -3.22 2.68
CA ARG A 338 29.95 -3.78 2.91
C ARG A 338 30.28 -3.98 4.40
N ARG A 339 29.59 -3.29 5.30
CA ARG A 339 29.81 -3.34 6.75
C ARG A 339 28.75 -4.14 7.48
N MET A 340 27.70 -4.58 6.80
CA MET A 340 26.58 -5.29 7.38
C MET A 340 27.05 -6.61 7.98
N SER A 341 26.72 -6.83 9.25
CA SER A 341 27.07 -8.03 9.99
C SER A 341 26.13 -9.17 9.61
N ASP A 342 26.62 -10.40 9.68
CA ASP A 342 25.81 -11.59 9.54
C ASP A 342 24.98 -11.78 10.83
N PRO A 343 23.63 -11.77 10.76
CA PRO A 343 22.81 -11.89 11.96
C PRO A 343 22.92 -13.25 12.65
N HIS A 344 23.38 -14.29 11.95
CA HIS A 344 23.51 -15.64 12.48
C HIS A 344 24.95 -15.99 12.93
N HIS A 345 25.93 -15.15 12.59
CA HIS A 345 27.34 -15.39 12.90
C HIS A 345 27.97 -14.09 13.41
N PRO A 346 27.92 -13.82 14.72
CA PRO A 346 28.55 -12.63 15.31
C PRO A 346 30.02 -12.49 14.92
N GLY A 347 30.43 -11.29 14.55
CA GLY A 347 31.80 -11.00 14.11
C GLY A 347 32.08 -11.25 12.61
N ARG A 348 31.20 -11.93 11.89
CA ARG A 348 31.28 -12.11 10.45
C ARG A 348 30.50 -11.02 9.72
N ARG A 349 31.02 -10.59 8.58
CA ARG A 349 30.30 -9.67 7.66
C ARG A 349 29.64 -10.47 6.55
N LEU A 350 28.49 -9.95 6.09
CA LEU A 350 27.82 -10.50 4.92
C LEU A 350 28.63 -10.22 3.66
N GLU A 351 28.68 -11.19 2.76
CA GLU A 351 29.36 -11.08 1.48
C GLU A 351 28.40 -10.56 0.42
N TRP A 352 28.56 -9.29 0.04
CA TRP A 352 27.77 -8.63 -0.99
C TRP A 352 28.51 -8.54 -2.31
N HIS A 353 27.92 -9.08 -3.38
CA HIS A 353 28.39 -8.87 -4.75
C HIS A 353 27.79 -7.56 -5.29
N TRP A 354 28.60 -6.51 -5.40
CA TRP A 354 28.15 -5.30 -6.08
C TRP A 354 28.37 -5.45 -7.58
N VAL A 355 27.27 -5.40 -8.34
CA VAL A 355 27.24 -5.51 -9.80
C VAL A 355 26.87 -4.15 -10.38
N ILE A 356 27.72 -3.61 -11.22
CA ILE A 356 27.34 -2.47 -12.06
C ILE A 356 26.47 -2.98 -13.20
N ASP A 357 25.38 -2.29 -13.49
CA ASP A 357 24.46 -2.67 -14.55
C ASP A 357 25.19 -2.84 -15.90
N TYR A 358 24.96 -3.99 -16.53
CA TYR A 358 25.58 -4.33 -17.81
C TYR A 358 25.13 -3.40 -18.93
N PHE A 359 23.86 -3.05 -19.01
CA PHE A 359 23.34 -2.19 -20.06
C PHE A 359 23.87 -0.77 -19.91
N HIS A 360 23.96 -0.27 -18.68
CA HIS A 360 24.57 1.01 -18.39
C HIS A 360 26.08 1.04 -18.73
N ALA A 361 26.82 -0.05 -18.42
CA ALA A 361 28.20 -0.19 -18.88
C ALA A 361 28.31 -0.19 -20.43
N CYS A 362 27.34 -0.81 -21.12
CA CYS A 362 27.26 -0.79 -22.58
C CYS A 362 27.02 0.61 -23.18
N GLU A 363 26.31 1.51 -22.48
CA GLU A 363 26.17 2.90 -22.89
C GLU A 363 27.52 3.63 -22.90
N TYR A 364 28.34 3.39 -21.88
CA TYR A 364 29.70 3.97 -21.85
C TYR A 364 30.62 3.40 -22.92
N ILE A 365 30.45 2.12 -23.32
CA ILE A 365 31.15 1.57 -24.50
C ILE A 365 30.69 2.28 -25.78
N THR A 366 29.39 2.62 -25.89
CA THR A 366 28.88 3.42 -27.00
C THR A 366 29.50 4.81 -27.04
N LYS A 367 29.56 5.52 -25.89
CA LYS A 367 30.19 6.83 -25.78
C LYS A 367 31.67 6.78 -26.16
N LEU A 368 32.38 5.71 -25.78
CA LEU A 368 33.77 5.48 -26.24
C LEU A 368 33.83 5.33 -27.76
N SER A 369 32.94 4.54 -28.33
CA SER A 369 32.86 4.31 -29.77
C SER A 369 32.62 5.61 -30.55
N GLU A 370 31.62 6.40 -30.17
CA GLU A 370 31.25 7.68 -30.79
C GLU A 370 32.38 8.71 -30.71
N SER A 371 33.20 8.64 -29.68
CA SER A 371 34.34 9.53 -29.52
C SER A 371 35.58 9.09 -30.28
N LEU A 372 35.78 7.79 -30.50
CA LEU A 372 36.96 7.21 -31.15
C LEU A 372 36.84 7.07 -32.67
N PHE A 373 35.61 6.90 -33.18
CA PHE A 373 35.40 6.61 -34.58
C PHE A 373 34.70 7.78 -35.29
N PRO A 374 35.26 8.25 -36.42
CA PRO A 374 34.59 9.22 -37.27
C PRO A 374 33.30 8.66 -37.88
N GLU A 375 33.39 7.42 -38.38
CA GLU A 375 32.27 6.72 -39.02
C GLU A 375 31.44 5.91 -38.05
N ALA A 376 30.12 6.13 -38.06
CA ALA A 376 29.17 5.47 -37.16
C ALA A 376 29.19 3.95 -37.34
N ARG A 377 29.34 3.44 -38.58
CA ARG A 377 29.34 2.00 -38.90
C ARG A 377 30.53 1.26 -38.26
N GLU A 378 31.74 1.82 -38.38
CA GLU A 378 32.93 1.26 -37.74
C GLU A 378 32.80 1.27 -36.21
N GLY A 379 32.37 2.41 -35.68
CA GLY A 379 32.12 2.58 -34.24
C GLY A 379 31.13 1.56 -33.70
N ALA A 380 30.00 1.37 -34.38
CA ALA A 380 28.99 0.39 -33.98
C ALA A 380 29.50 -1.05 -34.01
N SER A 381 30.36 -1.38 -35.00
CA SER A 381 30.97 -2.70 -35.09
C SER A 381 31.93 -2.97 -33.92
N TRP A 382 32.81 -1.98 -33.62
CA TRP A 382 33.70 -2.05 -32.46
C TRP A 382 32.92 -2.15 -31.14
N ALA A 383 31.89 -1.34 -30.96
CA ALA A 383 31.05 -1.37 -29.74
C ALA A 383 30.37 -2.73 -29.54
N ARG A 384 29.82 -3.35 -30.60
CA ARG A 384 29.25 -4.70 -30.55
C ARG A 384 30.27 -5.73 -30.09
N LYS A 385 31.50 -5.68 -30.66
CA LYS A 385 32.60 -6.58 -30.27
C LYS A 385 32.97 -6.39 -28.80
N MET A 386 33.07 -5.15 -28.34
CA MET A 386 33.45 -4.82 -26.95
C MET A 386 32.35 -5.26 -25.95
N ARG A 387 31.07 -5.04 -26.25
CA ARG A 387 29.95 -5.52 -25.45
C ARG A 387 29.95 -7.04 -25.32
N ARG A 388 30.18 -7.75 -26.45
CA ARG A 388 30.31 -9.21 -26.42
C ARG A 388 31.50 -9.66 -25.57
N TRP A 389 32.66 -9.01 -25.71
CA TRP A 389 33.82 -9.34 -24.88
C TRP A 389 33.59 -9.07 -23.40
N LEU A 390 32.97 -7.95 -23.07
CA LEU A 390 32.60 -7.62 -21.70
C LEU A 390 31.73 -8.70 -21.06
N ARG A 391 30.79 -9.26 -21.80
CA ARG A 391 29.83 -10.24 -21.30
C ARG A 391 30.35 -11.70 -21.31
N GLU A 392 31.23 -12.06 -22.28
CA GLU A 392 31.54 -13.45 -22.59
C GLU A 392 33.00 -13.83 -22.39
N LYS A 393 33.90 -12.87 -22.34
CA LYS A 393 35.33 -13.18 -22.22
C LYS A 393 35.84 -12.92 -20.79
N PRO A 394 36.65 -13.83 -20.23
CA PRO A 394 37.32 -13.57 -18.96
C PRO A 394 38.10 -12.27 -19.02
N ARG A 395 38.06 -11.52 -17.93
CA ARG A 395 38.66 -10.16 -17.87
C ARG A 395 38.16 -9.23 -18.99
N GLY A 396 36.91 -9.35 -19.41
CA GLY A 396 36.31 -8.60 -20.52
C GLY A 396 36.52 -7.09 -20.43
N ILE A 397 36.36 -6.51 -19.24
CA ILE A 397 36.55 -5.07 -19.03
C ILE A 397 37.99 -4.62 -19.32
N TYR A 398 39.00 -5.40 -18.96
CA TYR A 398 40.38 -5.08 -19.26
C TYR A 398 40.65 -5.05 -20.78
N ARG A 399 40.04 -6.00 -21.51
CA ARG A 399 40.11 -6.04 -22.97
C ARG A 399 39.47 -4.83 -23.63
N VAL A 400 38.30 -4.39 -23.10
CA VAL A 400 37.59 -3.19 -23.56
C VAL A 400 38.48 -1.94 -23.35
N LEU A 401 38.98 -1.75 -22.13
CA LEU A 401 39.80 -0.58 -21.79
C LEU A 401 41.12 -0.56 -22.56
N HIS A 402 41.79 -1.70 -22.73
CA HIS A 402 43.01 -1.82 -23.51
C HIS A 402 42.77 -1.48 -24.99
N SER A 403 41.68 -2.03 -25.58
CA SER A 403 41.29 -1.73 -26.96
C SER A 403 41.01 -0.23 -27.16
N ALA A 404 40.26 0.39 -26.25
CA ALA A 404 39.94 1.82 -26.30
C ALA A 404 41.22 2.69 -26.18
N ALA A 405 42.13 2.34 -25.26
CA ALA A 405 43.38 3.05 -25.08
C ALA A 405 44.31 2.91 -26.31
N ALA A 406 44.42 1.72 -26.90
CA ALA A 406 45.22 1.48 -28.12
C ALA A 406 44.67 2.28 -29.31
N LEU A 407 43.36 2.32 -29.50
CA LEU A 407 42.72 3.13 -30.52
C LEU A 407 42.95 4.63 -30.29
N ARG A 408 42.88 5.09 -29.04
CA ARG A 408 43.12 6.50 -28.70
C ARG A 408 44.57 6.95 -28.99
N ARG A 409 45.54 6.07 -28.89
CA ARG A 409 46.95 6.36 -29.27
C ARG A 409 47.13 6.50 -30.78
N ARG A 410 46.34 5.73 -31.56
CA ARG A 410 46.47 5.69 -33.04
C ARG A 410 45.58 6.72 -33.73
N ARG A 411 44.56 7.25 -33.05
CA ARG A 411 43.57 8.16 -33.63
C ARG A 411 43.58 9.51 -32.92
N ILE A 412 43.60 10.58 -33.67
CA ILE A 412 43.50 11.94 -33.14
C ILE A 412 42.01 12.28 -32.97
N ILE A 413 41.59 12.57 -31.76
CA ILE A 413 40.22 13.10 -31.51
C ILE A 413 40.30 14.62 -31.64
N VAL A 414 39.84 15.17 -32.74
CA VAL A 414 39.92 16.61 -33.07
C VAL A 414 38.99 17.43 -32.15
N SER A 415 37.75 17.01 -31.98
CA SER A 415 36.75 17.74 -31.22
C SER A 415 37.04 17.71 -29.70
N ALA A 416 37.03 18.87 -29.06
CA ALA A 416 37.14 18.99 -27.60
C ALA A 416 36.01 18.22 -26.87
N ALA A 417 34.77 18.31 -27.35
CA ALA A 417 33.63 17.60 -26.81
C ALA A 417 33.82 16.08 -26.86
N LYS A 418 34.29 15.53 -27.99
CA LYS A 418 34.58 14.09 -28.11
C LYS A 418 35.75 13.67 -27.22
N ARG A 419 36.75 14.52 -27.00
CA ARG A 419 37.83 14.24 -26.03
C ARG A 419 37.30 14.13 -24.61
N GLU A 420 36.43 15.02 -24.22
CA GLU A 420 35.82 14.99 -22.89
C GLU A 420 34.88 13.78 -22.71
N GLN A 421 34.07 13.47 -23.72
CA GLN A 421 33.23 12.27 -23.74
C GLN A 421 34.07 11.00 -23.58
N TYR A 422 35.22 10.88 -24.30
CA TYR A 422 36.14 9.76 -24.13
C TYR A 422 36.68 9.67 -22.70
N ARG A 423 37.17 10.78 -22.14
CA ARG A 423 37.73 10.83 -20.78
C ARG A 423 36.71 10.40 -19.75
N ALA A 424 35.52 10.95 -19.82
CA ALA A 424 34.42 10.64 -18.89
C ALA A 424 34.04 9.16 -18.98
N ALA A 425 33.83 8.62 -20.19
CA ALA A 425 33.45 7.23 -20.39
C ALA A 425 34.54 6.25 -19.97
N TYR A 426 35.79 6.53 -20.33
CA TYR A 426 36.93 5.69 -19.94
C TYR A 426 37.14 5.70 -18.41
N ALA A 427 37.08 6.86 -17.79
CA ALA A 427 37.19 7.00 -16.34
C ALA A 427 36.08 6.29 -15.58
N TYR A 428 34.84 6.36 -16.08
CA TYR A 428 33.72 5.64 -15.51
C TYR A 428 33.97 4.14 -15.44
N LEU A 429 34.29 3.52 -16.58
CA LEU A 429 34.58 2.09 -16.68
C LEU A 429 35.79 1.67 -15.85
N ARG A 430 36.89 2.46 -15.91
CA ARG A 430 38.13 2.19 -15.17
C ARG A 430 37.92 2.21 -13.64
N LYS A 431 37.21 3.20 -13.13
CA LYS A 431 36.91 3.29 -11.69
C LYS A 431 36.04 2.13 -11.17
N ARG A 432 35.32 1.45 -12.05
CA ARG A 432 34.36 0.39 -11.70
C ARG A 432 34.80 -1.01 -12.13
N MET A 433 36.02 -1.18 -12.65
CA MET A 433 36.52 -2.45 -13.23
C MET A 433 36.22 -3.70 -12.37
N ARG A 434 36.44 -3.60 -11.07
CA ARG A 434 36.26 -4.74 -10.13
C ARG A 434 34.80 -5.23 -10.00
N TRP A 435 33.83 -4.43 -10.46
CA TRP A 435 32.40 -4.73 -10.37
C TRP A 435 31.77 -5.01 -11.75
N LEU A 436 32.60 -5.29 -12.76
CA LEU A 436 32.22 -5.52 -14.16
C LEU A 436 32.61 -6.93 -14.64
N ASP A 437 32.69 -7.91 -13.72
CA ASP A 437 32.98 -9.31 -14.05
C ASP A 437 31.70 -10.09 -14.41
N TYR A 438 31.12 -9.76 -15.56
CA TYR A 438 29.85 -10.40 -15.98
C TYR A 438 29.98 -11.87 -16.30
N VAL A 439 31.17 -12.35 -16.66
CA VAL A 439 31.40 -13.78 -16.91
C VAL A 439 31.26 -14.55 -15.60
N GLY A 440 31.88 -14.06 -14.51
CA GLY A 440 31.75 -14.64 -13.19
C GLY A 440 30.31 -14.59 -12.69
N TYR A 441 29.67 -13.41 -12.80
CA TYR A 441 28.28 -13.26 -12.34
C TYR A 441 27.31 -14.19 -13.08
N ARG A 442 27.43 -14.31 -14.40
CA ARG A 442 26.58 -15.22 -15.19
C ARG A 442 26.81 -16.70 -14.87
N ARG A 443 28.10 -17.11 -14.70
CA ARG A 443 28.42 -18.46 -14.25
C ARG A 443 27.76 -18.80 -12.93
N ASP A 444 27.63 -17.82 -12.05
CA ASP A 444 27.04 -17.96 -10.73
C ASP A 444 25.52 -17.69 -10.70
N HIS A 445 24.89 -17.49 -11.86
CA HIS A 445 23.46 -17.16 -12.04
C HIS A 445 23.03 -15.88 -11.31
N LEU A 446 23.97 -14.93 -11.13
CA LEU A 446 23.63 -13.64 -10.58
C LEU A 446 23.02 -12.75 -11.66
N PRO A 447 22.00 -11.94 -11.34
CA PRO A 447 21.48 -10.95 -12.28
C PRO A 447 22.55 -9.89 -12.58
N ILE A 448 22.67 -9.51 -13.86
CA ILE A 448 23.68 -8.55 -14.34
C ILE A 448 23.08 -7.22 -14.81
N GLY A 449 21.76 -7.11 -14.82
CA GLY A 449 21.03 -5.91 -15.24
C GLY A 449 20.15 -5.37 -14.15
N SER A 450 20.08 -4.03 -14.01
CA SER A 450 19.22 -3.31 -13.08
C SER A 450 17.81 -3.05 -13.65
N GLY A 451 17.42 -3.70 -14.73
CA GLY A 451 16.15 -3.46 -15.41
C GLY A 451 14.92 -3.54 -14.51
N VAL A 452 14.99 -4.33 -13.43
CA VAL A 452 13.93 -4.37 -12.39
C VAL A 452 13.83 -3.04 -11.66
N THR A 453 14.96 -2.44 -11.28
CA THR A 453 15.01 -1.16 -10.55
C THR A 453 14.74 0.03 -11.46
N GLU A 454 15.22 -0.02 -12.70
CA GLU A 454 14.87 0.96 -13.73
C GLU A 454 13.37 0.94 -14.03
N ALA A 455 12.78 -0.25 -14.17
CA ALA A 455 11.34 -0.42 -14.28
C ALA A 455 10.62 0.10 -13.02
N ALA A 456 11.19 -0.07 -11.82
CA ALA A 456 10.63 0.50 -10.60
C ALA A 456 10.54 2.02 -10.65
N CYS A 457 11.56 2.71 -11.13
CA CYS A 457 11.50 4.16 -11.34
C CYS A 457 10.36 4.56 -12.29
N LYS A 458 10.12 3.78 -13.35
CA LYS A 458 8.99 4.01 -14.25
C LYS A 458 7.65 3.73 -13.59
N THR A 459 7.50 2.59 -12.92
CA THR A 459 6.22 2.16 -12.35
C THR A 459 5.88 2.89 -11.06
N VAL A 460 6.83 3.09 -10.14
CA VAL A 460 6.58 3.82 -8.88
C VAL A 460 6.31 5.30 -9.14
N PHE A 461 7.09 5.93 -10.02
CA PHE A 461 7.02 7.38 -10.20
C PHE A 461 6.46 7.79 -11.56
N THR A 462 7.13 7.45 -12.69
CA THR A 462 6.85 8.08 -13.98
C THR A 462 5.40 7.91 -14.41
N GLN A 463 4.86 6.70 -14.34
CA GLN A 463 3.49 6.40 -14.77
C GLN A 463 2.41 7.17 -14.01
N ARG A 464 2.70 7.58 -12.78
CA ARG A 464 1.72 8.28 -11.93
C ARG A 464 2.06 9.72 -11.65
N MET A 465 3.33 10.06 -11.56
CA MET A 465 3.77 11.34 -11.02
C MET A 465 4.39 12.28 -12.06
N LYS A 466 4.67 11.79 -13.27
CA LYS A 466 5.22 12.59 -14.38
C LYS A 466 4.25 12.70 -15.55
N GLN A 467 2.95 12.73 -15.28
CA GLN A 467 1.96 13.03 -16.31
C GLN A 467 1.97 14.54 -16.62
N SER A 468 1.44 14.91 -17.80
CA SER A 468 1.46 16.29 -18.28
C SER A 468 0.92 17.28 -17.24
N GLY A 469 1.64 18.35 -16.98
CA GLY A 469 1.25 19.41 -16.04
C GLY A 469 1.31 19.06 -14.55
N MET A 470 1.70 17.85 -14.17
CA MET A 470 1.76 17.45 -12.76
C MET A 470 2.96 18.07 -12.04
N THR A 471 2.70 18.65 -10.88
CA THR A 471 3.69 19.07 -9.90
C THR A 471 3.28 18.59 -8.51
N TRP A 472 4.26 18.25 -7.65
CA TRP A 472 4.00 17.60 -6.38
C TRP A 472 4.51 18.40 -5.19
N LYS A 473 3.73 18.44 -4.11
CA LYS A 473 4.27 18.75 -2.78
C LYS A 473 4.94 17.47 -2.25
N GLY A 474 6.05 17.60 -1.53
CA GLY A 474 6.81 16.47 -1.00
C GLY A 474 5.94 15.49 -0.21
N GLU A 475 5.18 16.00 0.75
CA GLU A 475 4.32 15.22 1.63
C GLU A 475 3.22 14.46 0.86
N SER A 476 2.38 15.18 0.10
CA SER A 476 1.28 14.54 -0.64
C SER A 476 1.78 13.62 -1.77
N GLY A 477 2.96 13.89 -2.32
CA GLY A 477 3.63 12.98 -3.23
C GLY A 477 4.05 11.69 -2.52
N GLN A 478 4.55 11.80 -1.28
CA GLN A 478 4.97 10.64 -0.50
C GLN A 478 3.80 9.71 -0.17
N TRP A 479 2.62 10.21 0.18
CA TRP A 479 1.43 9.37 0.38
C TRP A 479 1.14 8.48 -0.83
N ILE A 480 1.22 9.05 -2.03
CA ILE A 480 1.00 8.29 -3.27
C ILE A 480 2.13 7.28 -3.49
N VAL A 481 3.38 7.64 -3.23
CA VAL A 481 4.52 6.73 -3.35
C VAL A 481 4.39 5.56 -2.38
N ASP A 482 4.01 5.81 -1.12
CA ASP A 482 3.84 4.77 -0.10
C ASP A 482 2.75 3.77 -0.50
N LEU A 483 1.59 4.26 -0.94
CA LEU A 483 0.52 3.40 -1.44
C LEU A 483 0.95 2.61 -2.70
N ARG A 484 1.71 3.25 -3.60
CA ARG A 484 2.19 2.59 -4.83
C ARG A 484 3.17 1.46 -4.54
N VAL A 485 4.12 1.67 -3.64
CA VAL A 485 5.10 0.61 -3.31
C VAL A 485 4.44 -0.58 -2.60
N ILE A 486 3.42 -0.35 -1.77
CA ILE A 486 2.59 -1.40 -1.18
C ILE A 486 1.85 -2.18 -2.27
N HIS A 487 1.19 -1.46 -3.19
CA HIS A 487 0.44 -2.07 -4.30
C HIS A 487 1.35 -2.88 -5.23
N LEU A 488 2.47 -2.30 -5.66
CA LEU A 488 3.43 -2.94 -6.57
C LEU A 488 4.15 -4.14 -5.93
N SER A 489 4.35 -4.11 -4.62
CA SER A 489 4.91 -5.25 -3.86
C SER A 489 3.93 -6.41 -3.70
N GLY A 490 2.64 -6.22 -4.07
CA GLY A 490 1.61 -7.24 -3.96
C GLY A 490 1.21 -7.58 -2.53
N VAL A 491 1.43 -6.66 -1.58
CA VAL A 491 1.14 -6.84 -0.14
C VAL A 491 0.00 -5.95 0.37
N TRP A 492 -0.82 -5.44 -0.55
CA TRP A 492 -1.88 -4.49 -0.19
C TRP A 492 -2.86 -5.06 0.84
N SER A 493 -3.36 -6.27 0.59
CA SER A 493 -4.40 -6.85 1.44
C SER A 493 -3.88 -7.13 2.85
N GLU A 494 -2.68 -7.66 2.95
CA GLU A 494 -2.02 -7.95 4.22
C GLU A 494 -1.77 -6.68 5.02
N VAL A 495 -1.22 -5.65 4.39
CA VAL A 495 -0.96 -4.35 5.01
C VAL A 495 -2.26 -3.67 5.44
N TYR A 496 -3.30 -3.71 4.58
CA TYR A 496 -4.58 -3.08 4.90
C TYR A 496 -5.28 -3.77 6.07
N GLN A 497 -5.26 -5.12 6.11
CA GLN A 497 -5.83 -5.88 7.23
C GLN A 497 -5.08 -5.61 8.55
N SER A 498 -3.75 -5.57 8.52
CA SER A 498 -2.94 -5.22 9.69
C SER A 498 -3.26 -3.79 10.18
N TYR A 499 -3.42 -2.85 9.25
CA TYR A 499 -3.82 -1.50 9.56
C TYR A 499 -5.21 -1.44 10.23
N LEU A 500 -6.20 -2.16 9.71
CA LEU A 500 -7.52 -2.23 10.34
C LEU A 500 -7.44 -2.87 11.73
N GLY A 501 -6.70 -3.97 11.87
CA GLY A 501 -6.49 -4.62 13.17
C GLY A 501 -5.84 -3.71 14.22
N SER A 502 -4.94 -2.81 13.82
CA SER A 502 -4.36 -1.83 14.73
C SER A 502 -5.36 -0.78 15.22
N LYS A 503 -6.42 -0.49 14.44
CA LYS A 503 -7.51 0.39 14.88
C LYS A 503 -8.42 -0.27 15.91
N ASP A 504 -8.60 -1.59 15.84
CA ASP A 504 -9.43 -2.34 16.79
C ASP A 504 -8.84 -2.33 18.22
N THR A 505 -7.53 -2.11 18.36
CA THR A 505 -6.83 -2.08 19.66
C THR A 505 -6.92 -0.73 20.38
N LEU A 506 -7.51 0.29 19.76
CA LEU A 506 -7.81 1.57 20.46
C LEU A 506 -8.95 1.33 21.45
N GLY A 507 -8.64 0.71 22.58
CA GLY A 507 -9.57 0.35 23.64
C GLY A 507 -10.29 1.59 24.19
N ILE A 508 -11.62 1.51 24.24
CA ILE A 508 -12.45 2.46 24.99
C ILE A 508 -12.75 1.78 26.32
N GLY A 509 -12.01 2.16 27.35
CA GLY A 509 -12.27 1.73 28.72
C GLY A 509 -13.52 2.44 29.29
N THR A 510 -14.42 1.69 29.92
CA THR A 510 -15.53 2.26 30.68
C THR A 510 -15.24 2.08 32.17
N GLN A 511 -15.31 3.16 32.98
CA GLN A 511 -15.40 2.98 34.43
C GLN A 511 -16.77 2.38 34.78
N ALA A 512 -16.76 1.25 35.50
CA ALA A 512 -17.93 0.81 36.22
C ALA A 512 -18.27 1.93 37.24
N THR A 513 -19.46 2.52 37.08
CA THR A 513 -20.00 3.45 38.11
C THR A 513 -20.19 2.65 39.39
N THR A 514 -19.27 2.76 40.31
CA THR A 514 -19.51 2.37 41.70
C THR A 514 -20.68 3.22 42.22
N PRO A 515 -21.76 2.62 42.73
CA PRO A 515 -22.84 3.40 43.33
C PRO A 515 -22.22 4.20 44.52
N LYS A 516 -22.37 5.51 44.51
CA LYS A 516 -22.08 6.31 45.68
C LYS A 516 -23.00 5.81 46.81
N GLU A 517 -22.43 5.14 47.81
CA GLU A 517 -23.09 4.96 49.07
C GLU A 517 -23.57 6.33 49.56
N LYS A 518 -24.88 6.45 49.70
CA LYS A 518 -25.50 7.57 50.39
C LYS A 518 -25.08 7.45 51.87
N THR A 519 -24.08 8.18 52.29
CA THR A 519 -23.85 8.45 53.70
C THR A 519 -25.10 9.17 54.21
N SER A 520 -25.96 8.41 54.93
CA SER A 520 -27.03 8.98 55.72
C SER A 520 -26.35 9.76 56.87
N LYS A 521 -26.47 11.05 56.86
CA LYS A 521 -26.29 11.84 58.05
C LYS A 521 -27.45 11.51 58.98
N ALA A 522 -27.23 10.69 59.99
CA ALA A 522 -28.04 10.66 61.17
C ALA A 522 -27.70 11.85 62.04
N ALA A 523 -28.70 12.50 62.58
CA ALA A 523 -28.70 13.69 63.40
C ALA A 523 -27.96 13.52 64.74
#